data_3ebfe2839b88f822ed0d36ab200b0085
#
_entry.id   3ebfe2839b88f822ed0d36ab200b0085
#
_cell.length_a   1.000
_cell.length_b   1.000
_cell.length_c   1.000
_cell.angle_alpha   90.00
_cell.angle_beta   90.00
_cell.angle_gamma   90.00
#
_symmetry.space_group_name_H-M   'P 1'
#
loop_
_entity.id
_entity.type
_entity.pdbx_description
1 polymer ?
#
loop_
_entity_poly.entity_id
_entity_poly.type
_entity_poly.pdbx_seq_one_letter_code
_entity_poly.pdbx_strand_id
1 'polypeptide(L)'
;AKIAIIDTDMHHGQGIQEIFYDRKDVLYTSVHGDPVNFYPAVAGHAFEKGIGEGEGYNINFPMPHGTDEVGFFEYIDKSIEAMTLFDPDVIVHVLGFDVYENDPEARCAVSTEGFKVLAQKMKELNKPLIVLVEGGYYIQKLNDNLQAFLLGLMDENSNSGSNI
;
A
#
# COMPACT_ATOMS: atom_id res chain seq x y z
N ALA A 1 13.47 -16.40 -4.87
CA ALA A 1 12.09 -15.97 -4.60
C ALA A 1 11.95 -14.50 -4.98
N LYS A 2 10.82 -14.14 -5.59
CA LYS A 2 10.45 -12.76 -5.88
C LYS A 2 9.50 -12.24 -4.79
N ILE A 3 9.81 -11.09 -4.22
CA ILE A 3 9.03 -10.48 -3.14
C ILE A 3 8.45 -9.16 -3.63
N ALA A 4 7.14 -8.96 -3.50
CA ALA A 4 6.56 -7.64 -3.67
C ALA A 4 6.28 -7.03 -2.29
N ILE A 5 6.68 -5.78 -2.11
CA ILE A 5 6.34 -4.98 -0.94
C ILE A 5 5.38 -3.90 -1.44
N ILE A 6 4.17 -3.89 -0.90
CA ILE A 6 3.24 -2.78 -1.05
C ILE A 6 3.17 -2.01 0.26
N ASP A 7 3.52 -0.75 0.20
CA ASP A 7 3.51 0.17 1.33
C ASP A 7 2.33 1.14 1.16
N THR A 8 1.42 1.14 2.12
CA THR A 8 0.23 1.99 2.16
C THR A 8 0.19 2.86 3.42
N ASP A 9 1.33 3.04 4.07
CA ASP A 9 1.48 4.07 5.09
C ASP A 9 1.38 5.46 4.45
N MET A 10 0.87 6.43 5.18
CA MET A 10 0.76 7.81 4.70
C MET A 10 2.12 8.41 4.35
N HIS A 11 3.18 7.96 5.04
CA HIS A 11 4.54 8.42 4.86
C HIS A 11 5.34 7.42 4.01
N HIS A 12 6.16 7.95 3.12
CA HIS A 12 7.04 7.10 2.30
C HIS A 12 8.05 6.33 3.16
N GLY A 13 8.18 5.03 2.89
CA GLY A 13 9.13 4.14 3.55
C GLY A 13 10.55 4.26 2.96
N GLN A 14 11.24 5.40 3.19
CA GLN A 14 12.57 5.66 2.62
C GLN A 14 13.61 4.60 2.99
N GLY A 15 13.51 4.03 4.19
CA GLY A 15 14.42 2.97 4.62
C GLY A 15 14.22 1.67 3.83
N ILE A 16 12.97 1.33 3.51
CA ILE A 16 12.65 0.17 2.66
C ILE A 16 13.19 0.41 1.25
N GLN A 17 12.88 1.58 0.68
CA GLN A 17 13.40 1.99 -0.62
C GLN A 17 14.92 1.86 -0.69
N GLU A 18 15.65 2.41 0.28
CA GLU A 18 17.11 2.40 0.31
C GLU A 18 17.70 0.97 0.36
N ILE A 19 17.12 0.10 1.18
CA ILE A 19 17.59 -1.29 1.35
C ILE A 19 17.44 -2.11 0.06
N PHE A 20 16.37 -1.90 -0.71
CA PHE A 20 16.06 -2.71 -1.89
C PHE A 20 16.32 -1.99 -3.22
N TYR A 21 16.92 -0.81 -3.21
CA TYR A 21 16.99 0.10 -4.35
C TYR A 21 17.78 -0.43 -5.56
N ASP A 22 18.72 -1.35 -5.35
CA ASP A 22 19.55 -1.99 -6.37
C ASP A 22 19.15 -3.46 -6.65
N ARG A 23 17.98 -3.91 -6.15
CA ARG A 23 17.54 -5.31 -6.21
C ARG A 23 16.36 -5.51 -7.15
N LYS A 24 16.51 -6.47 -8.09
CA LYS A 24 15.45 -6.87 -9.05
C LYS A 24 14.55 -8.00 -8.55
N ASP A 25 14.91 -8.67 -7.47
CA ASP A 25 14.13 -9.75 -6.88
C ASP A 25 13.12 -9.24 -5.83
N VAL A 26 13.17 -7.94 -5.52
CA VAL A 26 12.20 -7.24 -4.67
C VAL A 26 11.58 -6.09 -5.46
N LEU A 27 10.26 -6.13 -5.64
CA LEU A 27 9.49 -4.98 -6.13
C LEU A 27 8.99 -4.21 -4.92
N TYR A 28 9.37 -2.95 -4.77
CA TYR A 28 8.80 -2.02 -3.79
C TYR A 28 7.86 -1.05 -4.48
N THR A 29 6.61 -1.03 -4.04
CA THR A 29 5.62 -0.03 -4.45
C THR A 29 5.14 0.72 -3.22
N SER A 30 5.10 2.04 -3.26
CA SER A 30 4.64 2.87 -2.14
C SER A 30 3.60 3.89 -2.60
N VAL A 31 2.43 3.86 -1.94
CA VAL A 31 1.33 4.81 -2.12
C VAL A 31 1.29 5.69 -0.87
N HIS A 32 1.71 6.95 -0.99
CA HIS A 32 1.95 7.85 0.14
C HIS A 32 1.62 9.30 -0.24
N GLY A 33 1.55 10.18 0.75
CA GLY A 33 1.37 11.61 0.52
C GLY A 33 2.56 12.22 -0.24
N ASP A 34 2.29 13.16 -1.16
CA ASP A 34 3.34 13.87 -1.88
C ASP A 34 4.40 14.39 -0.89
N PRO A 35 5.69 14.00 -1.04
CA PRO A 35 6.74 14.37 -0.11
C PRO A 35 7.09 15.87 -0.11
N VAL A 36 6.54 16.65 -1.03
CA VAL A 36 6.74 18.09 -1.02
C VAL A 36 6.13 18.72 0.23
N ASN A 37 6.98 19.24 1.12
CA ASN A 37 6.60 19.77 2.44
C ASN A 37 5.90 18.74 3.36
N PHE A 38 6.18 17.46 3.18
CA PHE A 38 5.67 16.37 3.98
C PHE A 38 6.78 15.34 4.26
N TYR A 39 6.75 14.68 5.43
CA TYR A 39 7.76 13.69 5.77
C TYR A 39 7.75 12.52 4.78
N PRO A 40 8.91 12.00 4.35
CA PRO A 40 10.27 12.35 4.75
C PRO A 40 10.90 13.48 3.91
N ALA A 41 10.21 14.10 2.98
CA ALA A 41 10.60 15.21 2.10
C ALA A 41 11.81 14.94 1.17
N VAL A 42 12.73 14.07 1.58
CA VAL A 42 13.98 13.77 0.85
C VAL A 42 13.87 12.55 -0.07
N ALA A 43 12.77 11.81 0.00
CA ALA A 43 12.52 10.58 -0.77
C ALA A 43 11.01 10.36 -0.96
N GLY A 44 10.63 9.48 -1.89
CA GLY A 44 9.25 9.17 -2.24
C GLY A 44 8.80 9.84 -3.54
N HIS A 45 9.73 10.43 -4.29
CA HIS A 45 9.39 11.07 -5.56
C HIS A 45 9.18 10.03 -6.68
N ALA A 46 8.24 10.29 -7.59
CA ALA A 46 7.90 9.39 -8.68
C ALA A 46 9.05 9.10 -9.66
N PHE A 47 10.09 9.94 -9.67
CA PHE A 47 11.26 9.72 -10.52
C PHE A 47 12.30 8.75 -9.91
N GLU A 48 12.18 8.39 -8.65
CA GLU A 48 13.07 7.44 -7.97
C GLU A 48 12.62 6.01 -8.33
N LYS A 49 13.37 5.36 -9.24
CA LYS A 49 12.95 4.10 -9.87
C LYS A 49 13.87 2.91 -9.60
N GLY A 50 14.79 3.04 -8.64
CA GLY A 50 15.86 2.06 -8.44
C GLY A 50 17.11 2.40 -9.25
N ILE A 51 18.18 1.63 -9.03
CA ILE A 51 19.46 1.74 -9.74
C ILE A 51 20.00 0.35 -10.12
N GLY A 52 20.87 0.31 -11.11
CA GLY A 52 21.54 -0.92 -11.50
C GLY A 52 20.57 -2.03 -11.86
N GLU A 53 20.66 -3.20 -11.23
CA GLU A 53 19.73 -4.30 -11.45
C GLU A 53 18.33 -4.03 -10.87
N GLY A 54 18.21 -3.11 -9.90
CA GLY A 54 16.96 -2.70 -9.29
C GLY A 54 16.19 -1.61 -10.06
N GLU A 55 16.70 -1.14 -11.20
CA GLU A 55 16.00 -0.14 -12.01
C GLU A 55 14.65 -0.66 -12.50
N GLY A 56 13.58 0.09 -12.20
CA GLY A 56 12.20 -0.28 -12.49
C GLY A 56 11.51 -1.12 -11.39
N TYR A 57 12.23 -1.53 -10.34
CA TYR A 57 11.68 -2.31 -9.22
C TYR A 57 11.39 -1.47 -7.96
N ASN A 58 11.57 -0.16 -8.04
CA ASN A 58 11.10 0.82 -7.06
C ASN A 58 10.09 1.74 -7.74
N ILE A 59 8.84 1.76 -7.25
CA ILE A 59 7.76 2.54 -7.85
C ILE A 59 7.06 3.35 -6.76
N ASN A 60 7.23 4.65 -6.81
CA ASN A 60 6.59 5.60 -5.90
C ASN A 60 5.35 6.21 -6.55
N PHE A 61 4.25 6.21 -5.80
CA PHE A 61 2.98 6.83 -6.15
C PHE A 61 2.65 7.96 -5.15
N PRO A 62 3.31 9.13 -5.26
CA PRO A 62 3.00 10.26 -4.40
C PRO A 62 1.61 10.81 -4.73
N MET A 63 0.71 10.77 -3.76
CA MET A 63 -0.66 11.30 -3.89
C MET A 63 -0.70 12.78 -3.56
N PRO A 64 -1.40 13.61 -4.33
CA PRO A 64 -1.70 14.97 -3.94
C PRO A 64 -2.37 15.03 -2.56
N HIS A 65 -1.99 16.01 -1.74
CA HIS A 65 -2.64 16.19 -0.44
C HIS A 65 -4.13 16.54 -0.64
N GLY A 66 -4.99 15.89 0.14
CA GLY A 66 -6.45 16.00 0.01
C GLY A 66 -7.08 14.98 -0.94
N THR A 67 -6.30 14.00 -1.42
CA THR A 67 -6.83 12.87 -2.19
C THR A 67 -7.94 12.17 -1.38
N ASP A 68 -9.09 11.97 -2.00
CA ASP A 68 -10.21 11.23 -1.41
C ASP A 68 -10.02 9.70 -1.50
N GLU A 69 -10.97 8.95 -0.94
CA GLU A 69 -10.90 7.48 -0.94
C GLU A 69 -10.88 6.89 -2.35
N VAL A 70 -11.62 7.46 -3.29
CA VAL A 70 -11.63 7.00 -4.68
C VAL A 70 -10.27 7.18 -5.32
N GLY A 71 -9.68 8.36 -5.18
CA GLY A 71 -8.33 8.64 -5.66
C GLY A 71 -7.28 7.77 -4.99
N PHE A 72 -7.39 7.51 -3.68
CA PHE A 72 -6.51 6.57 -2.99
C PHE A 72 -6.53 5.19 -3.65
N PHE A 73 -7.71 4.63 -3.92
CA PHE A 73 -7.82 3.32 -4.56
C PHE A 73 -7.34 3.30 -6.01
N GLU A 74 -7.39 4.40 -6.75
CA GLU A 74 -6.76 4.48 -8.08
C GLU A 74 -5.24 4.27 -8.01
N TYR A 75 -4.56 4.77 -6.96
CA TYR A 75 -3.13 4.53 -6.74
C TYR A 75 -2.86 3.10 -6.27
N ILE A 76 -3.71 2.55 -5.41
CA ILE A 76 -3.63 1.14 -5.01
C ILE A 76 -3.76 0.23 -6.23
N ASP A 77 -4.69 0.49 -7.14
CA ASP A 77 -4.87 -0.32 -8.34
C ASP A 77 -3.65 -0.29 -9.27
N LYS A 78 -2.99 0.85 -9.41
CA LYS A 78 -1.70 0.95 -10.14
C LYS A 78 -0.60 0.13 -9.47
N SER A 79 -0.54 0.13 -8.14
CA SER A 79 0.40 -0.69 -7.38
C SER A 79 0.11 -2.19 -7.57
N ILE A 80 -1.15 -2.59 -7.53
CA ILE A 80 -1.60 -3.97 -7.79
C ILE A 80 -1.25 -4.41 -9.22
N GLU A 81 -1.43 -3.55 -10.20
CA GLU A 81 -1.04 -3.83 -11.59
C GLU A 81 0.47 -4.12 -11.70
N ALA A 82 1.30 -3.29 -11.07
CA ALA A 82 2.75 -3.50 -11.06
C ALA A 82 3.13 -4.82 -10.37
N MET A 83 2.50 -5.14 -9.23
CA MET A 83 2.73 -6.42 -8.53
C MET A 83 2.27 -7.61 -9.37
N THR A 84 1.15 -7.50 -10.07
CA THR A 84 0.63 -8.57 -10.94
C THR A 84 1.59 -8.87 -12.09
N LEU A 85 2.15 -7.84 -12.72
CA LEU A 85 3.16 -7.97 -13.76
C LEU A 85 4.47 -8.56 -13.24
N PHE A 86 4.85 -8.22 -12.02
CA PHE A 86 6.04 -8.75 -11.37
C PHE A 86 5.89 -10.23 -11.02
N ASP A 87 4.68 -10.70 -10.72
CA ASP A 87 4.33 -12.07 -10.33
C ASP A 87 5.18 -12.57 -9.14
N PRO A 88 5.00 -12.02 -7.93
CA PRO A 88 5.79 -12.37 -6.75
C PRO A 88 5.43 -13.75 -6.20
N ASP A 89 6.36 -14.36 -5.47
CA ASP A 89 6.12 -15.57 -4.68
C ASP A 89 5.42 -15.27 -3.35
N VAL A 90 5.65 -14.06 -2.80
CA VAL A 90 5.06 -13.57 -1.55
C VAL A 90 4.88 -12.05 -1.60
N ILE A 91 3.84 -11.57 -0.95
CA ILE A 91 3.55 -10.14 -0.78
C ILE A 91 3.78 -9.75 0.68
N VAL A 92 4.47 -8.65 0.89
CA VAL A 92 4.57 -7.97 2.19
C VAL A 92 3.78 -6.67 2.09
N HIS A 93 2.73 -6.55 2.87
CA HIS A 93 1.94 -5.33 2.96
C HIS A 93 2.37 -4.53 4.20
N VAL A 94 3.00 -3.40 4.00
CA VAL A 94 3.28 -2.40 5.03
C VAL A 94 2.03 -1.53 5.15
N LEU A 95 1.28 -1.76 6.23
CA LEU A 95 -0.04 -1.19 6.46
C LEU A 95 0.03 -0.03 7.45
N GLY A 96 -0.16 1.19 6.98
CA GLY A 96 -0.42 2.35 7.81
C GLY A 96 -1.92 2.58 8.00
N PHE A 97 -2.34 2.90 9.24
CA PHE A 97 -3.68 3.39 9.53
C PHE A 97 -3.76 4.92 9.54
N ASP A 98 -2.66 5.60 9.27
CA ASP A 98 -2.56 7.06 9.18
C ASP A 98 -3.10 7.65 7.87
N VAL A 99 -3.53 6.80 6.94
CA VAL A 99 -4.36 7.18 5.79
C VAL A 99 -5.85 7.38 6.17
N TYR A 100 -6.24 7.05 7.42
CA TYR A 100 -7.61 7.21 7.91
C TYR A 100 -8.04 8.67 7.90
N GLU A 101 -9.26 8.95 7.41
CA GLU A 101 -9.80 10.30 7.17
C GLU A 101 -9.72 11.28 8.36
N ASN A 102 -9.72 10.78 9.60
CA ASN A 102 -9.62 11.60 10.81
C ASN A 102 -8.27 11.46 11.53
N ASP A 103 -7.29 10.81 10.92
CA ASP A 103 -5.95 10.72 11.49
C ASP A 103 -5.25 12.08 11.43
N PRO A 104 -4.56 12.52 12.50
CA PRO A 104 -3.89 13.82 12.51
C PRO A 104 -2.77 13.94 11.47
N GLU A 105 -2.18 12.84 11.04
CA GLU A 105 -1.11 12.82 10.02
C GLU A 105 -1.64 12.60 8.60
N ALA A 106 -2.95 12.29 8.44
CA ALA A 106 -3.53 12.01 7.13
C ALA A 106 -3.38 13.20 6.16
N ARG A 107 -3.12 12.86 4.91
CA ARG A 107 -3.17 13.76 3.75
C ARG A 107 -4.11 13.22 2.67
N CYS A 108 -4.82 12.16 2.98
CA CYS A 108 -5.91 11.58 2.21
C CYS A 108 -7.07 11.21 3.15
N ALA A 109 -8.15 10.63 2.61
CA ALA A 109 -9.34 10.34 3.40
C ALA A 109 -9.84 8.93 3.12
N VAL A 110 -9.27 7.94 3.84
CA VAL A 110 -9.72 6.54 3.81
C VAL A 110 -10.67 6.29 4.98
N SER A 111 -11.85 5.75 4.69
CA SER A 111 -12.83 5.39 5.72
C SER A 111 -12.48 4.07 6.43
N THR A 112 -13.14 3.78 7.55
CA THR A 112 -13.02 2.46 8.18
C THR A 112 -13.39 1.31 7.23
N GLU A 113 -14.44 1.46 6.41
CA GLU A 113 -14.81 0.47 5.38
C GLU A 113 -13.75 0.38 4.27
N GLY A 114 -13.05 1.48 3.96
CA GLY A 114 -11.95 1.49 3.01
C GLY A 114 -10.82 0.52 3.39
N PHE A 115 -10.53 0.32 4.67
CA PHE A 115 -9.56 -0.70 5.09
C PHE A 115 -10.03 -2.12 4.79
N LYS A 116 -11.33 -2.37 4.88
CA LYS A 116 -11.90 -3.66 4.46
C LYS A 116 -11.72 -3.88 2.96
N VAL A 117 -12.03 -2.87 2.15
CA VAL A 117 -11.82 -2.90 0.69
C VAL A 117 -10.34 -3.10 0.34
N LEU A 118 -9.44 -2.41 1.03
CA LEU A 118 -7.99 -2.58 0.84
C LEU A 118 -7.55 -4.03 1.09
N ALA A 119 -8.03 -4.63 2.18
CA ALA A 119 -7.74 -6.02 2.52
C ALA A 119 -8.28 -7.01 1.46
N GLN A 120 -9.50 -6.78 0.96
CA GLN A 120 -10.09 -7.60 -0.11
C GLN A 120 -9.25 -7.55 -1.38
N LYS A 121 -8.79 -6.35 -1.79
CA LYS A 121 -7.89 -6.18 -2.93
C LYS A 121 -6.56 -6.94 -2.76
N MET A 122 -5.98 -6.94 -1.56
CA MET A 122 -4.76 -7.73 -1.28
C MET A 122 -5.03 -9.23 -1.39
N LYS A 123 -6.16 -9.69 -0.87
CA LYS A 123 -6.57 -11.10 -0.93
C LYS A 123 -6.78 -11.59 -2.37
N GLU A 124 -7.35 -10.75 -3.24
CA GLU A 124 -7.61 -11.07 -4.65
C GLU A 124 -6.33 -11.39 -5.44
N LEU A 125 -5.17 -10.92 -4.99
CA LEU A 125 -3.87 -11.27 -5.59
C LEU A 125 -3.52 -12.75 -5.45
N ASN A 126 -4.18 -13.46 -4.54
CA ASN A 126 -4.04 -14.91 -4.32
C ASN A 126 -2.58 -15.37 -4.13
N LYS A 127 -1.82 -14.61 -3.38
CA LYS A 127 -0.42 -14.87 -3.00
C LYS A 127 -0.31 -14.96 -1.47
N PRO A 128 0.67 -15.68 -0.93
CA PRO A 128 1.00 -15.59 0.48
C PRO A 128 1.21 -14.12 0.88
N LEU A 129 0.54 -13.69 1.96
CA LEU A 129 0.53 -12.31 2.41
C LEU A 129 1.07 -12.20 3.84
N ILE A 130 2.04 -11.33 4.03
CA ILE A 130 2.55 -10.90 5.34
C ILE A 130 2.10 -9.46 5.53
N VAL A 131 1.49 -9.14 6.65
CA VAL A 131 1.07 -7.78 6.97
C VAL A 131 1.92 -7.25 8.13
N LEU A 132 2.56 -6.11 7.91
CA LEU A 132 3.33 -5.36 8.89
C LEU A 132 2.59 -4.06 9.17
N VAL A 133 2.17 -3.85 10.42
CA VAL A 133 1.48 -2.62 10.82
C VAL A 133 2.50 -1.56 11.21
N GLU A 134 2.36 -0.36 10.65
CA GLU A 134 3.24 0.79 10.89
C GLU A 134 2.46 1.98 11.49
N GLY A 135 2.23 3.05 10.73
CA GLY A 135 1.58 4.27 11.19
C GLY A 135 0.13 4.09 11.60
N GLY A 136 -0.39 5.10 12.29
CA GLY A 136 -1.75 5.19 12.76
C GLY A 136 -1.82 5.88 14.13
N TYR A 137 -2.29 7.13 14.14
CA TYR A 137 -2.19 8.03 15.29
C TYR A 137 -3.56 8.43 15.87
N TYR A 138 -4.65 8.10 15.17
CA TYR A 138 -6.01 8.26 15.70
C TYR A 138 -6.41 7.03 16.52
N ILE A 139 -5.88 6.96 17.75
CA ILE A 139 -5.95 5.80 18.65
C ILE A 139 -7.38 5.30 18.86
N GLN A 140 -8.37 6.22 18.89
CA GLN A 140 -9.79 5.90 19.14
C GLN A 140 -10.41 5.00 18.06
N LYS A 141 -9.82 4.96 16.87
CA LYS A 141 -10.32 4.19 15.72
C LYS A 141 -9.41 3.07 15.25
N LEU A 142 -8.21 2.93 15.82
CA LEU A 142 -7.28 1.87 15.41
C LEU A 142 -7.91 0.48 15.51
N ASN A 143 -8.64 0.20 16.56
CA ASN A 143 -9.31 -1.10 16.73
C ASN A 143 -10.36 -1.34 15.64
N ASP A 144 -11.20 -0.35 15.34
CA ASP A 144 -12.25 -0.47 14.33
C ASP A 144 -11.64 -0.65 12.93
N ASN A 145 -10.60 0.14 12.62
CA ASN A 145 -9.91 0.07 11.33
C ASN A 145 -9.17 -1.27 11.15
N LEU A 146 -8.49 -1.76 12.19
CA LEU A 146 -7.85 -3.07 12.17
C LEU A 146 -8.88 -4.19 12.02
N GLN A 147 -10.00 -4.11 12.74
CA GLN A 147 -11.08 -5.09 12.62
C GLN A 147 -11.66 -5.12 11.20
N ALA A 148 -11.90 -3.96 10.60
CA ALA A 148 -12.38 -3.86 9.22
C ALA A 148 -11.40 -4.52 8.23
N PHE A 149 -10.10 -4.23 8.37
CA PHE A 149 -9.06 -4.84 7.56
C PHE A 149 -9.04 -6.38 7.70
N LEU A 150 -9.04 -6.89 8.93
CA LEU A 150 -9.05 -8.33 9.20
C LEU A 150 -10.30 -9.01 8.64
N LEU A 151 -11.48 -8.38 8.76
CA LEU A 151 -12.72 -8.88 8.16
C LEU A 151 -12.60 -8.96 6.63
N GLY A 152 -11.99 -7.98 5.98
CA GLY A 152 -11.74 -8.02 4.54
C GLY A 152 -10.86 -9.19 4.11
N LEU A 153 -9.85 -9.56 4.91
CA LEU A 153 -9.03 -10.75 4.66
C LEU A 153 -9.81 -12.05 4.86
N MET A 154 -10.76 -12.07 5.81
CA MET A 154 -11.54 -13.26 6.17
C MET A 154 -12.76 -13.48 5.28
N ASP A 155 -13.32 -12.44 4.66
CA ASP A 155 -14.50 -12.56 3.81
C ASP A 155 -14.26 -13.66 2.75
N GLU A 156 -15.07 -14.69 2.75
CA GLU A 156 -15.07 -15.68 1.69
C GLU A 156 -15.53 -14.98 0.41
N ASN A 157 -14.67 -14.93 -0.61
CA ASN A 157 -15.04 -14.37 -1.89
C ASN A 157 -16.33 -15.05 -2.35
N SER A 158 -17.35 -14.27 -2.65
CA SER A 158 -18.53 -14.66 -3.40
C SER A 158 -18.14 -15.02 -4.84
N ASN A 159 -17.26 -16.01 -5.01
CA ASN A 159 -17.01 -16.70 -6.26
C ASN A 159 -18.12 -17.73 -6.49
N SER A 160 -19.38 -17.28 -6.47
CA SER A 160 -20.51 -17.94 -7.11
C SER A 160 -20.87 -17.13 -8.35
N GLY A 161 -19.92 -17.00 -9.25
CA GLY A 161 -20.15 -16.56 -10.62
C GLY A 161 -20.74 -17.74 -11.39
N SER A 162 -22.05 -17.76 -11.48
CA SER A 162 -22.88 -18.28 -12.58
C SER A 162 -22.25 -19.34 -13.50
N ASN A 163 -22.48 -20.59 -13.14
CA ASN A 163 -22.75 -21.62 -14.13
C ASN A 163 -24.24 -21.48 -14.54
N ILE A 164 -24.52 -20.86 -15.65
CA ILE A 164 -25.62 -21.19 -16.56
C ILE A 164 -25.15 -20.87 -17.97
#